data_78adb15d658b58d81507d7ae9ef5be45
#
_entry.id   78adb15d658b58d81507d7ae9ef5be45
#
_cell.length_a   1.000
_cell.length_b   1.000
_cell.length_c   1.000
_cell.angle_alpha   90.00
_cell.angle_beta   90.00
_cell.angle_gamma   90.00
#
_symmetry.space_group_name_H-M   'P 1'
#
loop_
_entity.id
_entity.type
_entity.pdbx_description
1 polymer ?
#
loop_
_entity_poly.entity_id
_entity_poly.type
_entity_poly.pdbx_seq_one_letter_code
_entity_poly.pdbx_strand_id
1 'polypeptide(L)'
;MRNFILLFVAALFVGCASSGVQVTTDDEKSQAIKAAYDGYLANDFSASNELYSDDTAIYINSVESISSEENLAAFSSHHDFYSDISMSNGGVDGAYIQTSVYGGELGTWTHAWFIWKGTGNASGNTFEVPCHVAYQWGDDGKVAQTWFFSDQSNHLKELAAAGVEL
;
A
#
# COMPACT_ATOMS: atom_id res chain seq x y z
N MET A 1 -7.25 -68.72 -24.02
CA MET A 1 -6.43 -67.78 -23.23
C MET A 1 -6.46 -66.40 -23.93
N ARG A 2 -7.22 -65.45 -23.40
CA ARG A 2 -7.51 -64.19 -24.03
C ARG A 2 -6.72 -63.11 -23.26
N ASN A 3 -5.69 -62.57 -23.90
CA ASN A 3 -4.87 -61.49 -23.32
C ASN A 3 -5.68 -60.21 -23.25
N PHE A 4 -5.93 -59.71 -22.06
CA PHE A 4 -6.42 -58.36 -21.79
C PHE A 4 -5.24 -57.38 -21.80
N ILE A 5 -5.15 -56.56 -22.84
CA ILE A 5 -4.24 -55.42 -22.88
C ILE A 5 -4.96 -54.28 -22.17
N LEU A 6 -4.51 -53.94 -20.95
CA LEU A 6 -4.91 -52.74 -20.24
C LEU A 6 -4.16 -51.56 -20.84
N LEU A 7 -4.87 -50.76 -21.63
CA LEU A 7 -4.36 -49.47 -22.11
C LEU A 7 -4.44 -48.46 -20.96
N PHE A 8 -3.32 -48.15 -20.34
CA PHE A 8 -3.21 -47.08 -19.36
C PHE A 8 -3.17 -45.72 -20.11
N VAL A 9 -4.30 -45.03 -20.21
CA VAL A 9 -4.37 -43.66 -20.69
C VAL A 9 -3.91 -42.78 -19.54
N ALA A 10 -2.62 -42.41 -19.52
CA ALA A 10 -2.10 -41.34 -18.68
C ALA A 10 -2.63 -40.03 -19.24
N ALA A 11 -3.68 -39.49 -18.64
CA ALA A 11 -4.13 -38.12 -18.87
C ALA A 11 -3.06 -37.18 -18.32
N LEU A 12 -2.21 -36.66 -19.19
CA LEU A 12 -1.34 -35.55 -18.91
C LEU A 12 -2.22 -34.31 -18.74
N PHE A 13 -2.58 -34.01 -17.49
CA PHE A 13 -3.05 -32.69 -17.15
C PHE A 13 -1.86 -31.72 -17.29
N VAL A 14 -1.65 -31.21 -18.49
CA VAL A 14 -0.85 -30.02 -18.70
C VAL A 14 -1.68 -28.89 -18.11
N GLY A 15 -1.43 -28.60 -16.83
CA GLY A 15 -1.92 -27.38 -16.24
C GLY A 15 -1.34 -26.23 -17.04
N CYS A 16 -2.17 -25.51 -17.80
CA CYS A 16 -1.77 -24.21 -18.33
C CYS A 16 -1.41 -23.35 -17.11
N ALA A 17 -0.10 -23.20 -16.85
CA ALA A 17 0.34 -22.10 -16.03
C ALA A 17 -0.18 -20.84 -16.70
N SER A 18 -1.14 -20.16 -16.07
CA SER A 18 -1.67 -18.91 -16.59
C SER A 18 -0.48 -17.94 -16.66
N SER A 19 -0.05 -17.59 -17.86
CA SER A 19 0.98 -16.55 -18.10
C SER A 19 0.43 -15.14 -17.87
N GLY A 20 -0.69 -15.01 -17.15
CA GLY A 20 -1.34 -13.76 -16.84
C GLY A 20 -0.94 -13.21 -15.47
N VAL A 21 -1.18 -11.91 -15.28
CA VAL A 21 -1.05 -11.24 -13.99
C VAL A 21 -1.98 -11.94 -12.98
N GLN A 22 -1.42 -12.34 -11.85
CA GLN A 22 -2.22 -12.87 -10.75
C GLN A 22 -2.58 -11.72 -9.82
N VAL A 23 -3.87 -11.60 -9.48
CA VAL A 23 -4.39 -10.55 -8.62
C VAL A 23 -5.08 -11.17 -7.42
N THR A 24 -4.77 -10.68 -6.23
CA THR A 24 -5.38 -11.12 -4.97
C THR A 24 -5.58 -9.92 -4.03
N THR A 25 -6.53 -10.05 -3.10
CA THR A 25 -6.83 -9.05 -2.06
C THR A 25 -6.69 -9.62 -0.65
N ASP A 26 -6.28 -10.87 -0.52
CA ASP A 26 -6.20 -11.61 0.74
C ASP A 26 -4.94 -12.50 0.80
N ASP A 27 -3.78 -11.90 0.51
CA ASP A 27 -2.46 -12.52 0.65
C ASP A 27 -1.65 -11.83 1.78
N GLU A 28 -0.53 -12.41 2.14
CA GLU A 28 0.35 -11.89 3.20
C GLU A 28 0.77 -10.43 2.95
N LYS A 29 1.01 -10.06 1.69
CA LYS A 29 1.43 -8.70 1.32
C LYS A 29 0.28 -7.70 1.48
N SER A 30 -0.91 -8.05 1.00
CA SER A 30 -2.12 -7.24 1.20
C SER A 30 -2.44 -7.05 2.68
N GLN A 31 -2.30 -8.12 3.48
CA GLN A 31 -2.53 -8.06 4.93
C GLN A 31 -1.46 -7.23 5.65
N ALA A 32 -0.20 -7.29 5.23
CA ALA A 32 0.86 -6.47 5.81
C ALA A 32 0.63 -4.97 5.57
N ILE A 33 0.22 -4.59 4.34
CA ILE A 33 -0.16 -3.19 4.04
C ILE A 33 -1.40 -2.77 4.85
N LYS A 34 -2.39 -3.66 4.98
CA LYS A 34 -3.56 -3.38 5.81
C LYS A 34 -3.17 -3.13 7.27
N ALA A 35 -2.31 -3.97 7.84
CA ALA A 35 -1.84 -3.80 9.22
C ALA A 35 -1.10 -2.46 9.42
N ALA A 36 -0.30 -2.02 8.44
CA ALA A 36 0.36 -0.72 8.48
C ALA A 36 -0.64 0.44 8.47
N TYR A 37 -1.73 0.34 7.70
CA TYR A 37 -2.78 1.37 7.69
C TYR A 37 -3.62 1.37 8.96
N ASP A 38 -3.97 0.20 9.48
CA ASP A 38 -4.66 0.08 10.78
C ASP A 38 -3.79 0.70 11.90
N GLY A 39 -2.47 0.44 11.86
CA GLY A 39 -1.48 1.04 12.75
C GLY A 39 -1.41 2.56 12.61
N TYR A 40 -1.32 3.08 11.38
CA TYR A 40 -1.35 4.53 11.13
C TYR A 40 -2.59 5.18 11.75
N LEU A 41 -3.79 4.62 11.55
CA LEU A 41 -5.02 5.15 12.14
C LEU A 41 -5.02 5.11 13.68
N ALA A 42 -4.30 4.16 14.27
CA ALA A 42 -4.11 4.02 15.71
C ALA A 42 -2.92 4.84 16.27
N ASN A 43 -2.18 5.58 15.42
CA ASN A 43 -0.91 6.23 15.75
C ASN A 43 0.15 5.24 16.27
N ASP A 44 0.19 4.03 15.70
CA ASP A 44 1.16 2.97 15.96
C ASP A 44 1.86 2.57 14.66
N PHE A 45 3.13 2.90 14.54
CA PHE A 45 3.92 2.68 13.33
C PHE A 45 4.76 1.39 13.36
N SER A 46 4.55 0.50 14.32
CA SER A 46 5.30 -0.75 14.44
C SER A 46 5.22 -1.63 13.19
N ALA A 47 4.00 -1.85 12.66
CA ALA A 47 3.80 -2.60 11.42
C ALA A 47 4.45 -1.92 10.21
N SER A 48 4.41 -0.58 10.12
CA SER A 48 5.06 0.18 9.04
C SER A 48 6.57 0.06 9.10
N ASN A 49 7.18 0.09 10.29
CA ASN A 49 8.61 -0.12 10.48
C ASN A 49 9.07 -1.51 10.02
N GLU A 50 8.22 -2.51 10.16
CA GLU A 50 8.51 -3.87 9.69
C GLU A 50 8.41 -4.03 8.17
N LEU A 51 7.63 -3.19 7.49
CA LEU A 51 7.46 -3.24 6.04
C LEU A 51 8.69 -2.77 5.28
N TYR A 52 9.36 -1.75 5.76
CA TYR A 52 10.43 -1.07 5.06
C TYR A 52 11.80 -1.63 5.42
N SER A 53 12.76 -1.51 4.50
CA SER A 53 14.19 -1.63 4.75
C SER A 53 14.84 -0.23 4.75
N ASP A 54 16.09 -0.16 5.20
CA ASP A 54 16.85 1.11 5.21
C ASP A 54 17.04 1.68 3.79
N ASP A 55 17.04 0.81 2.78
CA ASP A 55 17.23 1.18 1.36
C ASP A 55 15.90 1.45 0.61
N THR A 56 14.75 1.43 1.30
CA THR A 56 13.45 1.66 0.65
C THR A 56 13.37 3.08 0.10
N ALA A 57 13.08 3.21 -1.20
CA ALA A 57 12.88 4.50 -1.85
C ALA A 57 11.39 4.87 -1.88
N ILE A 58 11.03 6.04 -1.34
CA ILE A 58 9.64 6.50 -1.27
C ILE A 58 9.45 7.76 -2.08
N TYR A 59 8.53 7.72 -3.03
CA TYR A 59 8.21 8.80 -3.96
C TYR A 59 6.82 9.36 -3.63
N ILE A 60 6.74 10.62 -3.22
CA ILE A 60 5.48 11.30 -2.89
C ILE A 60 5.24 12.41 -3.91
N ASN A 61 4.37 12.16 -4.89
CA ASN A 61 4.10 13.08 -6.01
C ASN A 61 5.38 13.62 -6.70
N SER A 62 6.49 12.89 -6.62
CA SER A 62 7.82 13.30 -7.05
C SER A 62 8.54 12.16 -7.74
N VAL A 63 9.56 12.48 -8.52
CA VAL A 63 10.57 11.55 -9.05
C VAL A 63 11.82 11.49 -8.16
N GLU A 64 11.89 12.33 -7.15
CA GLU A 64 12.91 12.32 -6.10
C GLU A 64 12.37 11.54 -4.91
N SER A 65 13.14 10.59 -4.41
CA SER A 65 12.75 9.76 -3.26
C SER A 65 13.19 10.39 -1.94
N ILE A 66 12.42 10.08 -0.92
CA ILE A 66 12.80 10.25 0.49
C ILE A 66 13.05 8.88 1.12
N SER A 67 13.68 8.86 2.28
CA SER A 67 13.91 7.64 3.07
C SER A 67 12.63 7.15 3.76
N SER A 68 12.63 5.89 4.22
CA SER A 68 11.55 5.33 5.04
C SER A 68 11.43 6.06 6.38
N GLU A 69 12.54 6.50 6.99
CA GLU A 69 12.56 7.27 8.23
C GLU A 69 11.87 8.63 8.06
N GLU A 70 12.21 9.39 7.00
CA GLU A 70 11.57 10.67 6.69
C GLU A 70 10.08 10.51 6.43
N ASN A 71 9.68 9.48 5.69
CA ASN A 71 8.28 9.18 5.42
C ASN A 71 7.50 8.85 6.70
N LEU A 72 8.03 7.99 7.58
CA LEU A 72 7.39 7.64 8.84
C LEU A 72 7.28 8.84 9.78
N ALA A 73 8.30 9.70 9.83
CA ALA A 73 8.26 10.95 10.58
C ALA A 73 7.15 11.89 10.06
N ALA A 74 7.02 12.03 8.73
CA ALA A 74 5.97 12.83 8.12
C ALA A 74 4.58 12.29 8.43
N PHE A 75 4.33 10.99 8.29
CA PHE A 75 3.04 10.39 8.61
C PHE A 75 2.72 10.41 10.11
N SER A 76 3.71 10.26 10.98
CA SER A 76 3.52 10.40 12.42
C SER A 76 3.04 11.83 12.78
N SER A 77 3.61 12.85 12.13
CA SER A 77 3.23 14.24 12.38
C SER A 77 1.78 14.56 11.99
N HIS A 78 1.12 13.75 11.14
CA HIS A 78 -0.29 13.93 10.81
C HIS A 78 -1.17 13.94 12.08
N HIS A 79 -0.85 13.14 13.10
CA HIS A 79 -1.60 13.09 14.35
C HIS A 79 -1.42 14.33 15.24
N ASP A 80 -0.38 15.14 14.97
CA ASP A 80 -0.21 16.45 15.61
C ASP A 80 -1.05 17.52 14.91
N PHE A 81 -1.18 17.44 13.58
CA PHE A 81 -1.87 18.43 12.76
C PHE A 81 -3.35 18.14 12.53
N TYR A 82 -3.79 16.88 12.70
CA TYR A 82 -5.15 16.47 12.39
C TYR A 82 -5.78 15.65 13.51
N SER A 83 -7.09 15.84 13.71
CA SER A 83 -7.99 14.98 14.46
C SER A 83 -8.95 14.24 13.53
N ASP A 84 -9.70 13.27 14.06
CA ASP A 84 -10.71 12.50 13.32
C ASP A 84 -10.18 11.84 12.04
N ILE A 85 -8.91 11.40 12.07
CA ILE A 85 -8.28 10.75 10.92
C ILE A 85 -8.97 9.43 10.63
N SER A 86 -9.37 9.25 9.37
CA SER A 86 -10.00 8.02 8.91
C SER A 86 -9.67 7.75 7.44
N MET A 87 -9.89 6.51 7.01
CA MET A 87 -9.77 6.07 5.62
C MET A 87 -11.04 5.33 5.20
N SER A 88 -11.45 5.51 3.95
CA SER A 88 -12.59 4.80 3.37
C SER A 88 -12.38 4.57 1.88
N ASN A 89 -13.09 3.59 1.32
CA ASN A 89 -13.17 3.39 -0.12
C ASN A 89 -14.60 3.01 -0.51
N GLY A 90 -15.22 3.84 -1.38
CA GLY A 90 -16.58 3.58 -1.85
C GLY A 90 -17.64 3.50 -0.73
N GLY A 91 -17.42 4.18 0.41
CA GLY A 91 -18.31 4.16 1.57
C GLY A 91 -18.09 2.97 2.51
N VAL A 92 -17.04 2.19 2.30
CA VAL A 92 -16.59 1.13 3.21
C VAL A 92 -15.37 1.63 3.97
N ASP A 93 -15.29 1.35 5.26
CA ASP A 93 -14.14 1.74 6.08
C ASP A 93 -12.85 1.02 5.62
N GLY A 94 -11.75 1.76 5.67
CA GLY A 94 -10.43 1.29 5.26
C GLY A 94 -10.12 1.50 3.79
N ALA A 95 -8.92 1.08 3.39
CA ALA A 95 -8.44 1.11 2.02
C ALA A 95 -8.87 -0.14 1.23
N TYR A 96 -9.10 0.00 -0.08
CA TYR A 96 -9.10 -1.16 -0.96
C TYR A 96 -7.65 -1.52 -1.29
N ILE A 97 -7.24 -2.73 -0.96
CA ILE A 97 -5.86 -3.21 -1.10
C ILE A 97 -5.85 -4.42 -2.02
N GLN A 98 -4.93 -4.42 -2.98
CA GLN A 98 -4.80 -5.47 -3.98
C GLN A 98 -3.33 -5.74 -4.28
N THR A 99 -2.91 -7.00 -4.25
CA THR A 99 -1.58 -7.44 -4.70
C THR A 99 -1.68 -8.00 -6.11
N SER A 100 -0.74 -7.60 -6.96
CA SER A 100 -0.59 -8.05 -8.34
C SER A 100 0.79 -8.65 -8.55
N VAL A 101 0.84 -9.90 -9.02
CA VAL A 101 2.08 -10.59 -9.39
C VAL A 101 2.21 -10.58 -10.90
N TYR A 102 3.13 -9.77 -11.42
CA TYR A 102 3.34 -9.60 -12.85
C TYR A 102 4.32 -10.61 -13.44
N GLY A 103 5.22 -11.13 -12.60
CA GLY A 103 6.33 -11.98 -13.04
C GLY A 103 7.46 -11.20 -13.72
N GLY A 104 8.61 -11.87 -13.91
CA GLY A 104 9.80 -11.27 -14.52
C GLY A 104 10.28 -10.02 -13.77
N GLU A 105 10.79 -9.04 -14.48
CA GLU A 105 11.36 -7.81 -13.93
C GLU A 105 10.31 -6.88 -13.25
N LEU A 106 9.03 -7.01 -13.60
CA LEU A 106 7.98 -6.21 -12.98
C LEU A 106 7.69 -6.64 -11.54
N GLY A 107 7.93 -7.92 -11.20
CA GLY A 107 7.82 -8.43 -9.85
C GLY A 107 6.42 -8.40 -9.26
N THR A 108 6.35 -8.15 -7.97
CA THR A 108 5.10 -8.11 -7.18
C THR A 108 4.85 -6.70 -6.67
N TRP A 109 3.61 -6.25 -6.83
CA TRP A 109 3.15 -4.94 -6.39
C TRP A 109 1.89 -5.07 -5.56
N THR A 110 1.80 -4.31 -4.47
CA THR A 110 0.55 -4.11 -3.73
C THR A 110 0.09 -2.67 -3.93
N HIS A 111 -1.16 -2.51 -4.31
CA HIS A 111 -1.78 -1.21 -4.52
C HIS A 111 -2.83 -0.97 -3.46
N ALA A 112 -2.96 0.28 -3.01
CA ALA A 112 -4.00 0.72 -2.11
C ALA A 112 -4.68 1.97 -2.64
N TRP A 113 -6.02 2.00 -2.59
CA TRP A 113 -6.85 3.14 -2.95
C TRP A 113 -7.76 3.47 -1.78
N PHE A 114 -7.77 4.73 -1.39
CA PHE A 114 -8.62 5.20 -0.29
C PHE A 114 -8.88 6.70 -0.39
N ILE A 115 -9.92 7.14 0.30
CA ILE A 115 -10.13 8.53 0.66
C ILE A 115 -9.58 8.70 2.07
N TRP A 116 -8.52 9.46 2.21
CA TRP A 116 -8.05 9.92 3.52
C TRP A 116 -8.91 11.10 3.97
N LYS A 117 -9.30 11.10 5.24
CA LYS A 117 -10.05 12.18 5.87
C LYS A 117 -9.41 12.58 7.18
N GLY A 118 -9.36 13.87 7.46
CA GLY A 118 -8.92 14.43 8.74
C GLY A 118 -9.45 15.84 8.93
N THR A 119 -9.57 16.27 10.17
CA THR A 119 -9.94 17.65 10.56
C THR A 119 -8.68 18.37 11.04
N GLY A 120 -8.30 19.46 10.35
CA GLY A 120 -7.13 20.25 10.70
C GLY A 120 -7.26 20.91 12.06
N ASN A 121 -6.28 20.71 12.93
CA ASN A 121 -6.28 21.24 14.29
C ASN A 121 -6.12 22.76 14.34
N ALA A 122 -5.41 23.36 13.38
CA ALA A 122 -5.19 24.79 13.29
C ALA A 122 -6.33 25.49 12.54
N SER A 123 -6.82 24.93 11.44
CA SER A 123 -7.85 25.56 10.61
C SER A 123 -9.27 25.22 11.02
N GLY A 124 -9.50 24.07 11.70
CA GLY A 124 -10.82 23.51 11.97
C GLY A 124 -11.54 22.95 10.73
N ASN A 125 -10.88 22.91 9.56
CA ASN A 125 -11.47 22.42 8.33
C ASN A 125 -11.32 20.91 8.23
N THR A 126 -12.36 20.23 7.73
CA THR A 126 -12.28 18.81 7.38
C THR A 126 -11.89 18.68 5.91
N PHE A 127 -10.92 17.81 5.66
CA PHE A 127 -10.39 17.53 4.32
C PHE A 127 -10.68 16.08 3.95
N GLU A 128 -11.01 15.84 2.69
CA GLU A 128 -11.12 14.51 2.09
C GLU A 128 -10.20 14.48 0.87
N VAL A 129 -9.26 13.53 0.84
CA VAL A 129 -8.20 13.46 -0.17
C VAL A 129 -8.16 12.06 -0.77
N PRO A 130 -8.43 11.91 -2.08
CA PRO A 130 -8.21 10.65 -2.78
C PRO A 130 -6.72 10.30 -2.81
N CYS A 131 -6.40 9.08 -2.42
CA CYS A 131 -5.03 8.58 -2.35
C CYS A 131 -4.90 7.29 -3.16
N HIS A 132 -3.77 7.14 -3.83
CA HIS A 132 -3.31 5.89 -4.40
C HIS A 132 -1.85 5.66 -3.99
N VAL A 133 -1.58 4.46 -3.48
CA VAL A 133 -0.22 4.05 -3.11
C VAL A 133 0.10 2.73 -3.80
N ALA A 134 1.30 2.64 -4.37
CA ALA A 134 1.83 1.43 -4.97
C ALA A 134 3.12 1.03 -4.24
N TYR A 135 3.19 -0.21 -3.78
CA TYR A 135 4.31 -0.80 -3.07
C TYR A 135 4.94 -1.89 -3.93
N GLN A 136 6.18 -1.74 -4.34
CA GLN A 136 6.93 -2.80 -4.97
C GLN A 136 7.67 -3.62 -3.91
N TRP A 137 7.54 -4.94 -4.00
CA TRP A 137 8.18 -5.86 -3.08
C TRP A 137 9.52 -6.32 -3.61
N GLY A 138 10.53 -6.31 -2.72
CA GLY A 138 11.83 -6.90 -2.96
C GLY A 138 11.84 -8.42 -2.73
N ASP A 139 12.95 -9.05 -3.09
CA ASP A 139 13.16 -10.49 -2.93
C ASP A 139 13.32 -10.89 -1.44
N ASP A 140 13.66 -9.95 -0.59
CA ASP A 140 13.76 -10.10 0.87
C ASP A 140 12.41 -10.08 1.60
N GLY A 141 11.31 -9.88 0.84
CA GLY A 141 9.97 -9.76 1.41
C GLY A 141 9.65 -8.40 2.02
N LYS A 142 10.53 -7.41 1.88
CA LYS A 142 10.31 -6.02 2.26
C LYS A 142 9.84 -5.18 1.07
N VAL A 143 9.32 -4.00 1.35
CA VAL A 143 8.99 -3.02 0.32
C VAL A 143 10.29 -2.37 -0.15
N ALA A 144 10.61 -2.53 -1.45
CA ALA A 144 11.78 -1.94 -2.08
C ALA A 144 11.55 -0.49 -2.49
N GLN A 145 10.34 -0.18 -2.97
CA GLN A 145 9.94 1.20 -3.28
C GLN A 145 8.44 1.41 -3.11
N THR A 146 8.08 2.68 -2.86
CA THR A 146 6.69 3.12 -2.73
C THR A 146 6.46 4.34 -3.61
N TRP A 147 5.31 4.36 -4.29
CA TRP A 147 4.82 5.51 -5.03
C TRP A 147 3.49 5.95 -4.44
N PHE A 148 3.45 7.17 -3.91
CA PHE A 148 2.28 7.77 -3.30
C PHE A 148 1.78 8.97 -4.10
N PHE A 149 0.51 8.92 -4.46
CA PHE A 149 -0.16 9.97 -5.23
C PHE A 149 -1.38 10.48 -4.47
N SER A 150 -1.41 11.78 -4.22
CA SER A 150 -2.55 12.47 -3.62
C SER A 150 -2.44 13.98 -3.84
N ASP A 151 -3.53 14.71 -3.65
CA ASP A 151 -3.49 16.18 -3.63
C ASP A 151 -3.04 16.68 -2.26
N GLN A 152 -1.82 17.21 -2.19
CA GLN A 152 -1.22 17.75 -0.97
C GLN A 152 -1.63 19.20 -0.66
N SER A 153 -2.43 19.85 -1.53
CA SER A 153 -2.72 21.30 -1.39
C SER A 153 -3.41 21.66 -0.07
N ASN A 154 -4.28 20.78 0.43
CA ASN A 154 -4.96 20.99 1.71
C ASN A 154 -4.04 20.74 2.91
N HIS A 155 -3.12 19.79 2.80
CA HIS A 155 -2.09 19.56 3.82
C HIS A 155 -1.18 20.77 3.96
N LEU A 156 -0.66 21.32 2.85
CA LEU A 156 0.16 22.52 2.86
C LEU A 156 -0.57 23.72 3.47
N LYS A 157 -1.87 23.89 3.23
CA LYS A 157 -2.68 24.95 3.85
C LYS A 157 -2.81 24.76 5.36
N GLU A 158 -2.98 23.52 5.84
CA GLU A 158 -3.06 23.24 7.27
C GLU A 158 -1.72 23.49 7.95
N LEU A 159 -0.60 23.06 7.37
CA LEU A 159 0.75 23.35 7.87
C LEU A 159 0.99 24.86 7.96
N ALA A 160 0.62 25.62 6.93
CA ALA A 160 0.72 27.07 6.94
C ALA A 160 -0.17 27.71 8.03
N ALA A 161 -1.39 27.21 8.24
CA ALA A 161 -2.28 27.66 9.31
C ALA A 161 -1.72 27.35 10.71
N ALA A 162 -0.97 26.25 10.85
CA ALA A 162 -0.25 25.87 12.06
C ALA A 162 1.06 26.66 12.29
N GLY A 163 1.44 27.51 11.34
CA GLY A 163 2.67 28.33 11.43
C GLY A 163 3.95 27.59 11.05
N VAL A 164 3.83 26.48 10.32
CA VAL A 164 4.99 25.74 9.77
C VAL A 164 5.50 26.50 8.54
N GLU A 165 6.79 26.79 8.51
CA GLU A 165 7.46 27.33 7.32
C GLU A 165 7.61 26.21 6.28
N LEU A 166 7.16 26.44 5.03
CA LEU A 166 7.12 25.49 3.92
C LEU A 166 8.29 25.67 2.96
#